data_7ddf7e94313650bf9de1692962d5fc78
#
_entry.id   7ddf7e94313650bf9de1692962d5fc78
#
_cell.length_a   1.000
_cell.length_b   1.000
_cell.length_c   1.000
_cell.angle_alpha   90.00
_cell.angle_beta   90.00
_cell.angle_gamma   90.00
#
_symmetry.space_group_name_H-M   'P 1'
#
loop_
_entity.id
_entity.type
_entity.pdbx_description
1 polymer ?
#
loop_
_entity_poly.entity_id
_entity_poly.type
_entity_poly.pdbx_seq_one_letter_code
_entity_poly.pdbx_strand_id
1 'polypeptide(L)'
;MPKCSVVYVKRAEKKLYALDSKTAERIAEKVEYYSTTLNPLAEAKLLSGAMKGLYRYRVGDYRIIFSVDKNGVITILTILDIAHRKDVYR
;
A
#
# COMPACT_ATOMS: atom_id res chain seq x y z
N MET A 1 -19.25 9.28 -6.40
CA MET A 1 -17.95 8.73 -6.81
C MET A 1 -17.67 7.44 -6.06
N PRO A 2 -17.42 6.35 -6.76
CA PRO A 2 -17.05 5.12 -6.06
C PRO A 2 -15.72 5.34 -5.33
N LYS A 3 -15.73 5.01 -4.07
CA LYS A 3 -14.54 5.14 -3.23
C LYS A 3 -13.86 3.78 -3.13
N CYS A 4 -12.56 3.77 -3.36
CA CYS A 4 -11.77 2.57 -3.21
C CYS A 4 -11.61 2.24 -1.71
N SER A 5 -11.88 1.00 -1.34
CA SER A 5 -11.70 0.54 0.03
C SER A 5 -10.26 0.11 0.26
N VAL A 6 -9.75 0.33 1.47
CA VAL A 6 -8.41 -0.09 1.87
C VAL A 6 -8.54 -1.16 2.95
N VAL A 7 -7.89 -2.30 2.73
CA VAL A 7 -7.89 -3.41 3.68
C VAL A 7 -6.43 -3.76 3.98
N TYR A 8 -6.11 -3.93 5.25
CA TYR A 8 -4.78 -4.40 5.68
C TYR A 8 -4.90 -5.86 6.08
N VAL A 9 -4.09 -6.73 5.49
CA VAL A 9 -3.99 -8.10 6.00
C VAL A 9 -3.33 -8.04 7.39
N LYS A 10 -3.56 -9.05 8.19
CA LYS A 10 -3.12 -9.08 9.59
C LYS A 10 -1.62 -8.81 9.73
N ARG A 11 -0.81 -9.43 8.88
CA ARG A 11 0.64 -9.22 8.87
C ARG A 11 1.01 -7.74 8.66
N ALA A 12 0.37 -7.11 7.70
CA ALA A 12 0.63 -5.69 7.40
C ALA A 12 0.17 -4.80 8.54
N GLU A 13 -0.99 -5.09 9.12
CA GLU A 13 -1.52 -4.36 10.25
C GLU A 13 -0.56 -4.43 11.45
N LYS A 14 -0.05 -5.61 11.75
CA LYS A 14 0.91 -5.78 12.84
C LYS A 14 2.19 -4.98 12.60
N LYS A 15 2.68 -4.98 11.37
CA LYS A 15 3.87 -4.21 11.03
C LYS A 15 3.62 -2.71 11.18
N LEU A 16 2.45 -2.24 10.76
CA LEU A 16 2.09 -0.85 10.89
C LEU A 16 2.10 -0.42 12.36
N TYR A 17 1.45 -1.20 13.22
CA TYR A 17 1.37 -0.88 14.65
C TYR A 17 2.72 -1.00 15.38
N ALA A 18 3.66 -1.75 14.83
CA ALA A 18 4.99 -1.87 15.41
C ALA A 18 5.88 -0.64 15.15
N LEU A 19 5.48 0.22 14.22
CA LEU A 19 6.20 1.45 13.92
C LEU A 19 5.88 2.52 14.96
N ASP A 20 6.73 3.55 15.06
CA ASP A 20 6.40 4.69 15.90
C ASP A 20 5.11 5.33 15.39
N SER A 21 4.36 5.97 16.28
CA SER A 21 3.02 6.46 15.94
C SER A 21 3.01 7.47 14.80
N LYS A 22 3.99 8.35 14.72
CA LYS A 22 4.06 9.36 13.66
C LYS A 22 4.27 8.71 12.29
N THR A 23 5.15 7.73 12.22
CA THR A 23 5.41 7.00 10.98
C THR A 23 4.18 6.20 10.56
N ALA A 24 3.56 5.51 11.51
CA ALA A 24 2.34 4.73 11.24
C ALA A 24 1.21 5.64 10.71
N GLU A 25 0.99 6.78 11.35
CA GLU A 25 -0.01 7.74 10.90
C GLU A 25 0.28 8.25 9.50
N ARG A 26 1.53 8.60 9.24
CA ARG A 26 1.93 9.10 7.92
C ARG A 26 1.65 8.10 6.83
N ILE A 27 1.99 6.83 7.08
CA ILE A 27 1.74 5.75 6.12
C ILE A 27 0.24 5.58 5.90
N ALA A 28 -0.54 5.47 6.98
CA ALA A 28 -1.98 5.28 6.89
C ALA A 28 -2.65 6.45 6.16
N GLU A 29 -2.26 7.67 6.45
CA GLU A 29 -2.81 8.86 5.80
C GLU A 29 -2.50 8.90 4.30
N LYS A 30 -1.27 8.54 3.93
CA LYS A 30 -0.87 8.52 2.52
C LYS A 30 -1.63 7.45 1.74
N VAL A 31 -1.77 6.26 2.31
CA VAL A 31 -2.52 5.18 1.67
C VAL A 31 -3.98 5.59 1.49
N GLU A 32 -4.58 6.17 2.54
CA GLU A 32 -5.95 6.66 2.46
C GLU A 32 -6.09 7.74 1.40
N TYR A 33 -5.16 8.68 1.35
CA TYR A 33 -5.17 9.74 0.36
C TYR A 33 -5.14 9.16 -1.06
N TYR A 34 -4.21 8.25 -1.34
CA TYR A 34 -4.11 7.65 -2.67
C TYR A 34 -5.37 6.89 -3.06
N SER A 35 -6.01 6.24 -2.09
CA SER A 35 -7.24 5.48 -2.35
C SER A 35 -8.41 6.37 -2.75
N THR A 36 -8.37 7.64 -2.39
CA THR A 36 -9.46 8.59 -2.68
C THR A 36 -9.25 9.36 -3.98
N THR A 37 -8.09 9.22 -4.61
CA THR A 37 -7.81 9.92 -5.87
C THR A 37 -8.52 9.22 -7.04
N LEU A 38 -8.63 9.92 -8.16
CA LEU A 38 -9.24 9.36 -9.37
C LEU A 38 -8.48 8.15 -9.90
N ASN A 39 -7.16 8.12 -9.68
CA ASN A 39 -6.34 7.01 -10.08
C ASN A 39 -5.44 6.58 -8.92
N PRO A 40 -5.89 5.61 -8.11
CA PRO A 40 -5.10 5.14 -6.97
C PRO A 40 -3.73 4.57 -7.33
N LEU A 41 -3.48 4.24 -8.59
CA LEU A 41 -2.19 3.71 -9.03
C LEU A 41 -1.25 4.79 -9.57
N ALA A 42 -1.68 6.05 -9.62
CA ALA A 42 -0.85 7.13 -10.18
C ALA A 42 0.50 7.25 -9.48
N GLU A 43 0.53 7.05 -8.17
CA GLU A 43 1.76 7.14 -7.36
C GLU A 43 2.33 5.77 -7.00
N ALA A 44 1.83 4.72 -7.65
CA ALA A 44 2.27 3.36 -7.39
C ALA A 44 3.24 2.89 -8.48
N LYS A 45 4.05 1.92 -8.13
CA LYS A 45 4.92 1.25 -9.08
C LYS A 45 4.56 -0.23 -9.14
N LEU A 46 4.41 -0.75 -10.35
CA LEU A 46 4.18 -2.18 -10.56
C LEU A 46 5.47 -2.94 -10.27
N LEU A 47 5.37 -4.00 -9.51
CA LEU A 47 6.51 -4.82 -9.17
C LEU A 47 6.71 -5.94 -10.18
N SER A 48 7.91 -6.51 -10.19
CA SER A 48 8.28 -7.59 -11.11
C SER A 48 8.91 -8.74 -10.32
N GLY A 49 9.31 -9.79 -11.03
CA GLY A 49 9.94 -10.96 -10.42
C GLY A 49 8.96 -11.73 -9.55
N ALA A 50 9.40 -12.08 -8.36
CA ALA A 50 8.60 -12.85 -7.41
C ALA A 50 7.34 -12.10 -6.97
N MET A 51 7.34 -10.78 -7.09
CA MET A 51 6.21 -9.93 -6.70
C MET A 51 5.41 -9.43 -7.89
N LYS A 52 5.53 -10.09 -9.02
CA LYS A 52 4.80 -9.73 -10.24
C LYS A 52 3.30 -9.65 -9.98
N GLY A 53 2.69 -8.58 -10.44
CA GLY A 53 1.25 -8.37 -10.26
C GLY A 53 0.90 -7.56 -9.02
N LEU A 54 1.89 -7.29 -8.16
CA LEU A 54 1.70 -6.44 -7.00
C LEU A 54 2.23 -5.04 -7.29
N TYR A 55 1.83 -4.11 -6.43
CA TYR A 55 2.22 -2.70 -6.55
C TYR A 55 2.83 -2.23 -5.24
N ARG A 56 3.54 -1.13 -5.29
CA ARG A 56 4.01 -0.46 -4.08
C ARG A 56 3.73 1.03 -4.12
N TYR A 57 3.42 1.58 -2.95
CA TYR A 57 3.58 3.01 -2.68
C TYR A 57 4.89 3.19 -1.93
N ARG A 58 5.49 4.34 -2.10
CA ARG A 58 6.64 4.73 -1.28
C ARG A 58 6.22 5.87 -0.36
N VAL A 59 6.39 5.66 0.94
CA VAL A 59 6.10 6.68 1.95
C VAL A 59 7.34 6.81 2.84
N GLY A 60 8.10 7.88 2.64
CA GLY A 60 9.37 8.04 3.33
C GLY A 60 10.31 6.89 3.01
N ASP A 61 10.81 6.24 4.04
CA ASP A 61 11.72 5.09 3.90
C ASP A 61 10.99 3.75 3.82
N TYR A 62 9.66 3.77 3.67
CA TYR A 62 8.86 2.55 3.68
C TYR A 62 8.24 2.28 2.33
N ARG A 63 8.14 1.00 2.01
CA ARG A 63 7.43 0.50 0.84
C ARG A 63 6.17 -0.19 1.32
N ILE A 64 5.06 0.19 0.73
CA ILE A 64 3.75 -0.36 1.07
C ILE A 64 3.35 -1.26 -0.10
N ILE A 65 3.39 -2.57 0.12
CA ILE A 65 3.11 -3.56 -0.93
C ILE A 65 1.64 -3.89 -0.90
N PHE A 66 0.99 -3.83 -2.05
CA PHE A 66 -0.45 -4.06 -2.11
C PHE A 66 -0.88 -4.70 -3.41
N SER A 67 -2.05 -5.33 -3.38
CA SER A 67 -2.76 -5.82 -4.56
C SER A 67 -4.00 -4.99 -4.77
N VAL A 68 -4.56 -5.06 -5.98
CA VAL A 68 -5.79 -4.33 -6.28
C VAL A 68 -6.85 -5.29 -6.81
N ASP A 69 -8.09 -5.01 -6.44
CA ASP A 69 -9.25 -5.64 -7.07
C ASP A 69 -9.93 -4.60 -7.95
N LYS A 70 -10.36 -5.03 -9.11
CA LYS A 70 -11.00 -4.14 -10.09
C LYS A 70 -12.33 -4.73 -10.54
N ASN A 71 -13.26 -3.84 -10.80
CA ASN A 71 -14.48 -4.17 -11.52
C ASN A 71 -14.76 -2.96 -12.43
N GLY A 72 -13.97 -2.88 -13.51
CA GLY A 72 -13.95 -1.68 -14.35
C GLY A 72 -13.09 -0.58 -13.72
N VAL A 73 -13.34 -0.27 -12.46
CA VAL A 73 -12.54 0.65 -11.66
C VAL A 73 -11.92 -0.11 -10.49
N ILE A 74 -10.89 0.47 -9.87
CA ILE A 74 -10.28 -0.14 -8.69
C ILE A 74 -11.25 -0.01 -7.52
N THR A 75 -11.57 -1.14 -6.90
CA THR A 75 -12.55 -1.18 -5.81
C THR A 75 -11.91 -1.42 -4.45
N ILE A 76 -10.83 -2.20 -4.41
CA ILE A 76 -10.15 -2.54 -3.15
C ILE A 76 -8.64 -2.48 -3.34
N LEU A 77 -7.97 -1.84 -2.38
CA LEU A 77 -6.52 -1.95 -2.21
C LEU A 77 -6.29 -2.84 -1.00
N THR A 78 -5.62 -3.96 -1.20
CA THR A 78 -5.29 -4.87 -0.10
C THR A 78 -3.82 -4.72 0.24
N ILE A 79 -3.52 -4.15 1.40
CA ILE A 79 -2.16 -3.92 1.85
C ILE A 79 -1.62 -5.22 2.42
N LEU A 80 -0.58 -5.74 1.77
CA LEU A 80 -0.02 -7.06 2.05
C LEU A 80 1.21 -6.99 2.94
N ASP A 81 1.99 -5.92 2.84
CA ASP A 81 3.22 -5.80 3.61
C ASP A 81 3.66 -4.34 3.72
N ILE A 82 4.41 -4.05 4.76
CA ILE A 82 5.04 -2.75 4.97
C ILE A 82 6.50 -3.05 5.28
N ALA A 83 7.41 -2.59 4.42
CA ALA A 83 8.82 -2.90 4.53
C ALA A 83 9.66 -1.63 4.55
N HIS A 84 10.63 -1.58 5.45
CA HIS A 84 11.62 -0.50 5.43
C HIS A 84 12.52 -0.67 4.22
N ARG A 85 13.01 0.44 3.67
CA ARG A 85 13.89 0.39 2.49
C ARG A 85 15.14 -0.49 2.71
N LYS A 86 15.56 -0.66 3.97
CA LYS A 86 16.69 -1.53 4.32
C LYS A 86 16.35 -3.01 4.23
N ASP A 87 15.07 -3.34 4.28
CA ASP A 87 14.58 -4.71 4.16
C ASP A 87 14.23 -5.00 2.70
N VAL A 88 15.21 -4.78 1.82
CA VAL A 88 14.97 -4.92 0.37
C VAL A 88 14.76 -6.37 0.01
N TYR A 89 13.75 -6.60 -0.80
CA TYR A 89 13.53 -7.90 -1.42
C TYR A 89 14.58 -8.11 -2.49
N ARG A 90 15.32 -9.20 -2.36
CA ARG A 90 16.36 -9.55 -3.31
C ARG A 90 15.95 -10.73 -4.15
#